data_b4e20c5e1fd3120115dc1770de457bc6
#
_entry.id   b4e20c5e1fd3120115dc1770de457bc6
#
_cell.length_a   1.000
_cell.length_b   1.000
_cell.length_c   1.000
_cell.angle_alpha   90.00
_cell.angle_beta   90.00
_cell.angle_gamma   90.00
#
_symmetry.space_group_name_H-M   'P 1'
#
loop_
_entity.id
_entity.type
_entity.pdbx_description
1 polymer ?
#
loop_
_entity_poly.entity_id
_entity_poly.type
_entity_poly.pdbx_seq_one_letter_code
_entity_poly.pdbx_strand_id
1 'polypeptide(L)'
;MSEFNSSNIYKIAVVMGSDSDLKTLKPAIDILNEFGIETEVCILSAHRTPMEMMEYAKKAESENIKVIVAGAGGAAHLPGMIASLTCIPVIGVPVESKTLKGIDSLLSLSLIHI
;
A
#
# COMPACT_ATOMS: atom_id res chain seq x y z
N MET A 1 3.07 -25.42 -17.32
CA MET A 1 4.37 -25.54 -16.68
C MET A 1 4.18 -25.77 -15.21
N SER A 2 4.74 -26.84 -14.71
CA SER A 2 4.56 -27.19 -13.32
C SER A 2 5.15 -26.15 -12.36
N GLU A 3 6.16 -25.40 -12.82
CA GLU A 3 6.77 -24.35 -12.02
C GLU A 3 5.85 -23.16 -11.82
N PHE A 4 4.74 -23.07 -12.52
CA PHE A 4 3.77 -21.99 -12.35
C PHE A 4 2.59 -22.42 -11.52
N ASN A 5 2.84 -23.14 -10.47
CA ASN A 5 1.78 -23.48 -9.54
C ASN A 5 1.38 -22.23 -8.73
N SER A 6 0.30 -22.34 -7.98
CA SER A 6 -0.25 -21.20 -7.25
C SER A 6 0.73 -20.62 -6.21
N SER A 7 1.64 -21.44 -5.68
CA SER A 7 2.59 -20.97 -4.67
C SER A 7 3.64 -20.02 -5.24
N ASN A 8 3.82 -20.01 -6.56
CA ASN A 8 4.78 -19.15 -7.23
C ASN A 8 4.15 -17.89 -7.83
N ILE A 9 2.88 -17.66 -7.56
CA ILE A 9 2.20 -16.47 -8.05
C ILE A 9 2.54 -15.30 -7.13
N TYR A 10 3.13 -14.27 -7.72
CA TYR A 10 3.44 -13.05 -6.99
C TYR A 10 2.29 -12.07 -7.10
N LYS A 11 2.10 -11.29 -6.07
CA LYS A 11 1.02 -10.31 -6.06
C LYS A 11 1.51 -8.94 -5.61
N ILE A 12 0.73 -7.94 -5.92
CA ILE A 12 0.96 -6.58 -5.48
C ILE A 12 -0.14 -6.24 -4.49
N ALA A 13 0.26 -5.76 -3.33
CA ALA A 13 -0.69 -5.32 -2.32
C ALA A 13 -0.99 -3.84 -2.52
N VAL A 14 -2.26 -3.49 -2.41
CA VAL A 14 -2.69 -2.09 -2.41
C VAL A 14 -3.34 -1.86 -1.06
N VAL A 15 -2.70 -1.07 -0.22
CA VAL A 15 -3.17 -0.81 1.14
C VAL A 15 -3.55 0.65 1.29
N MET A 16 -4.53 0.92 2.13
CA MET A 16 -5.03 2.25 2.34
C MET A 16 -5.49 2.41 3.79
N GLY A 17 -5.47 3.63 4.30
CA GLY A 17 -5.85 3.88 5.68
C GLY A 17 -7.36 3.91 5.92
N SER A 18 -8.13 4.07 4.87
CA SER A 18 -9.60 4.17 4.95
C SER A 18 -10.19 3.75 3.62
N ASP A 19 -11.42 3.24 3.66
CA ASP A 19 -12.14 2.87 2.45
C ASP A 19 -12.42 4.08 1.54
N SER A 20 -12.42 5.28 2.11
CA SER A 20 -12.57 6.50 1.32
C SER A 20 -11.39 6.75 0.37
N ASP A 21 -10.25 6.13 0.64
CA ASP A 21 -9.07 6.26 -0.22
C ASP A 21 -9.16 5.39 -1.47
N LEU A 22 -10.09 4.46 -1.51
CA LEU A 22 -10.25 3.54 -2.63
C LEU A 22 -10.47 4.28 -3.95
N LYS A 23 -11.20 5.38 -3.91
CA LYS A 23 -11.47 6.18 -5.10
C LYS A 23 -10.17 6.63 -5.78
N THR A 24 -9.18 7.00 -4.99
CA THR A 24 -7.88 7.45 -5.51
C THR A 24 -7.06 6.27 -6.02
N LEU A 25 -7.13 5.12 -5.35
CA LEU A 25 -6.32 3.97 -5.67
C LEU A 25 -6.94 3.02 -6.71
N LYS A 26 -8.24 3.17 -6.96
CA LYS A 26 -8.93 2.29 -7.90
C LYS A 26 -8.32 2.28 -9.31
N PRO A 27 -7.91 3.42 -9.89
CA PRO A 27 -7.27 3.37 -11.21
C PRO A 27 -6.02 2.50 -11.24
N ALA A 28 -5.23 2.49 -10.17
CA ALA A 28 -4.05 1.63 -10.10
C ALA A 28 -4.46 0.17 -10.02
N ILE A 29 -5.49 -0.14 -9.23
CA ILE A 29 -6.01 -1.51 -9.11
C ILE A 29 -6.51 -2.01 -10.46
N ASP A 30 -7.23 -1.17 -11.18
CA ASP A 30 -7.78 -1.52 -12.49
C ASP A 30 -6.67 -1.82 -13.50
N ILE A 31 -5.62 -1.00 -13.51
CA ILE A 31 -4.48 -1.21 -14.41
C ILE A 31 -3.75 -2.51 -14.08
N LEU A 32 -3.55 -2.78 -12.81
CA LEU A 32 -2.91 -4.03 -12.39
C LEU A 32 -3.73 -5.24 -12.85
N ASN A 33 -5.04 -5.15 -12.74
CA ASN A 33 -5.92 -6.21 -13.19
C ASN A 33 -5.86 -6.40 -14.72
N GLU A 34 -5.75 -5.30 -15.47
CA GLU A 34 -5.59 -5.36 -16.91
C GLU A 34 -4.32 -6.10 -17.32
N PHE A 35 -3.25 -5.94 -16.55
CA PHE A 35 -2.00 -6.65 -16.82
C PHE A 35 -2.00 -8.08 -16.30
N GLY A 36 -3.10 -8.54 -15.74
CA GLY A 36 -3.19 -9.89 -15.21
C GLY A 36 -2.41 -10.11 -13.92
N ILE A 37 -2.11 -9.04 -13.21
CA ILE A 37 -1.36 -9.12 -11.94
C ILE A 37 -2.36 -9.33 -10.79
N GLU A 38 -2.09 -10.35 -9.98
CA GLU A 38 -2.92 -10.58 -8.81
C GLU A 38 -2.74 -9.44 -7.80
N THR A 39 -3.84 -8.89 -7.34
CA THR A 39 -3.84 -7.72 -6.47
C THR A 39 -4.57 -8.03 -5.18
N GLU A 40 -3.95 -7.71 -4.06
CA GLU A 40 -4.57 -7.84 -2.74
C GLU A 40 -4.86 -6.45 -2.21
N VAL A 41 -6.12 -6.17 -1.91
CA VAL A 41 -6.53 -4.84 -1.44
C VAL A 41 -6.89 -4.93 0.03
N CYS A 42 -6.26 -4.09 0.85
CA CYS A 42 -6.45 -4.11 2.30
C CYS A 42 -6.62 -2.70 2.86
N ILE A 43 -7.41 -2.58 3.90
CA ILE A 43 -7.55 -1.34 4.66
C ILE A 43 -6.80 -1.52 5.97
N LEU A 44 -5.75 -0.71 6.16
CA LEU A 44 -4.88 -0.76 7.33
C LEU A 44 -4.60 0.66 7.78
N SER A 45 -4.97 1.00 9.00
CA SER A 45 -4.72 2.35 9.51
C SER A 45 -3.51 2.34 10.44
N ALA A 46 -2.53 3.21 10.15
CA ALA A 46 -1.36 3.36 11.01
C ALA A 46 -1.74 3.89 12.38
N HIS A 47 -2.83 4.63 12.47
CA HIS A 47 -3.26 5.27 13.72
C HIS A 47 -4.36 4.51 14.43
N ARG A 48 -5.28 3.88 13.70
CA ARG A 48 -6.42 3.17 14.30
C ARG A 48 -6.17 1.69 14.53
N THR A 49 -5.41 1.06 13.63
CA THR A 49 -5.12 -0.37 13.71
C THR A 49 -3.63 -0.66 13.53
N PRO A 50 -2.77 -0.05 14.38
CA PRO A 50 -1.32 -0.19 14.20
C PRO A 50 -0.81 -1.62 14.31
N MET A 51 -1.41 -2.43 15.18
CA MET A 51 -0.98 -3.82 15.34
C MET A 51 -1.25 -4.65 14.09
N GLU A 52 -2.42 -4.46 13.47
CA GLU A 52 -2.75 -5.15 12.23
C GLU A 52 -1.82 -4.73 11.10
N MET A 53 -1.52 -3.43 11.02
CA MET A 53 -0.61 -2.89 10.03
C MET A 53 0.80 -3.48 10.18
N MET A 54 1.29 -3.56 11.41
CA MET A 54 2.61 -4.13 11.68
C MET A 54 2.67 -5.61 11.32
N GLU A 55 1.63 -6.36 11.68
CA GLU A 55 1.56 -7.78 11.32
C GLU A 55 1.55 -7.98 9.82
N TYR A 56 0.75 -7.19 9.14
CA TYR A 56 0.64 -7.26 7.68
C TYR A 56 2.00 -7.02 7.03
N ALA A 57 2.68 -5.96 7.44
CA ALA A 57 3.98 -5.62 6.89
C ALA A 57 5.01 -6.73 7.08
N LYS A 58 5.01 -7.35 8.26
CA LYS A 58 5.96 -8.42 8.57
C LYS A 58 5.68 -9.70 7.80
N LYS A 59 4.41 -9.98 7.50
CA LYS A 59 4.03 -11.21 6.79
C LYS A 59 4.05 -11.07 5.28
N ALA A 60 4.08 -9.85 4.76
CA ALA A 60 3.92 -9.61 3.33
C ALA A 60 4.90 -10.40 2.47
N GLU A 61 6.16 -10.46 2.87
CA GLU A 61 7.18 -11.16 2.11
C GLU A 61 6.89 -12.66 2.00
N SER A 62 6.47 -13.28 3.11
CA SER A 62 6.16 -14.71 3.11
C SER A 62 4.88 -15.05 2.35
N GLU A 63 4.06 -14.06 2.04
CA GLU A 63 2.82 -14.25 1.31
C GLU A 63 2.95 -13.90 -0.18
N ASN A 64 4.17 -13.86 -0.68
CA ASN A 64 4.47 -13.59 -2.09
C ASN A 64 4.09 -12.19 -2.57
N ILE A 65 4.01 -11.24 -1.68
CA ILE A 65 3.80 -9.84 -2.04
C ILE A 65 5.15 -9.25 -2.43
N LYS A 66 5.24 -8.72 -3.64
CA LYS A 66 6.51 -8.19 -4.17
C LYS A 66 6.60 -6.69 -4.13
N VAL A 67 5.47 -6.01 -4.13
CA VAL A 67 5.40 -4.55 -4.05
C VAL A 67 4.16 -4.19 -3.24
N ILE A 68 4.28 -3.16 -2.43
CA ILE A 68 3.14 -2.63 -1.68
C ILE A 68 2.89 -1.21 -2.16
N VAL A 69 1.69 -0.95 -2.65
CA VAL A 69 1.25 0.41 -3.00
C VAL A 69 0.41 0.89 -1.82
N ALA A 70 0.86 1.92 -1.15
CA ALA A 70 0.20 2.41 0.07
C ALA A 70 -0.29 3.84 -0.11
N GLY A 71 -1.59 4.03 0.00
CA GLY A 71 -2.22 5.33 -0.11
C GLY A 71 -2.65 5.87 1.25
N ALA A 72 -2.38 7.13 1.50
CA ALA A 72 -2.82 7.79 2.72
C ALA A 72 -2.97 9.29 2.51
N GLY A 73 -3.92 9.87 3.21
CA GLY A 73 -4.19 11.31 3.11
C GLY A 73 -3.73 12.07 4.35
N GLY A 74 -3.60 13.38 4.20
CA GLY A 74 -3.18 14.25 5.29
C GLY A 74 -1.78 13.94 5.77
N ALA A 75 -1.64 13.63 7.06
CA ALA A 75 -0.38 13.17 7.63
C ALA A 75 -0.20 11.70 7.24
N ALA A 76 0.35 11.48 6.06
CA ALA A 76 0.38 10.17 5.41
C ALA A 76 1.51 9.29 5.95
N HIS A 77 1.31 8.71 7.12
CA HIS A 77 2.32 7.90 7.80
C HIS A 77 2.34 6.43 7.40
N LEU A 78 1.23 5.92 6.85
CA LEU A 78 1.10 4.50 6.54
C LEU A 78 2.23 3.94 5.67
N PRO A 79 2.59 4.57 4.54
CA PRO A 79 3.65 4.03 3.68
C PRO A 79 4.99 3.92 4.38
N GLY A 80 5.39 4.95 5.12
CA GLY A 80 6.68 4.94 5.82
C GLY A 80 6.72 3.94 6.95
N MET A 81 5.63 3.80 7.68
CA MET A 81 5.56 2.83 8.76
C MET A 81 5.64 1.40 8.22
N ILE A 82 4.96 1.12 7.12
CA ILE A 82 5.06 -0.19 6.47
C ILE A 82 6.49 -0.41 5.96
N ALA A 83 7.06 0.59 5.30
CA ALA A 83 8.42 0.47 4.76
C ALA A 83 9.47 0.19 5.84
N SER A 84 9.25 0.68 7.05
CA SER A 84 10.17 0.43 8.16
C SER A 84 10.12 -1.01 8.67
N LEU A 85 9.11 -1.78 8.29
CA LEU A 85 8.86 -3.12 8.83
C LEU A 85 9.03 -4.24 7.80
N THR A 86 9.36 -3.90 6.56
CA THR A 86 9.50 -4.91 5.50
C THR A 86 10.61 -4.54 4.54
N CYS A 87 11.18 -5.55 3.89
CA CYS A 87 12.18 -5.33 2.82
C CYS A 87 11.51 -5.15 1.46
N ILE A 88 10.20 -5.30 1.38
CA ILE A 88 9.47 -5.15 0.13
C ILE A 88 9.39 -3.67 -0.24
N PRO A 89 9.60 -3.32 -1.52
CA PRO A 89 9.43 -1.93 -1.95
C PRO A 89 8.03 -1.42 -1.68
N VAL A 90 7.95 -0.21 -1.15
CA VAL A 90 6.67 0.44 -0.84
C VAL A 90 6.56 1.71 -1.65
N ILE A 91 5.49 1.81 -2.43
CA ILE A 91 5.21 3.00 -3.24
C ILE A 91 4.14 3.80 -2.51
N GLY A 92 4.51 4.99 -2.04
CA GLY A 92 3.56 5.86 -1.35
C GLY A 92 2.74 6.68 -2.35
N VAL A 93 1.44 6.69 -2.15
CA VAL A 93 0.52 7.48 -2.98
C VAL A 93 -0.16 8.52 -2.10
N PRO A 94 0.11 9.81 -2.33
CA PRO A 94 -0.55 10.85 -1.56
C PRO A 94 -2.01 10.99 -2.01
N VAL A 95 -2.93 10.87 -1.04
CA VAL A 95 -4.36 11.02 -1.31
C VAL A 95 -4.75 12.49 -1.09
N GLU A 96 -5.54 13.02 -1.99
CA GLU A 96 -5.97 14.41 -1.92
C GLU A 96 -6.72 14.70 -0.63
N SER A 97 -6.30 15.75 0.07
CA SER A 97 -6.97 16.21 1.27
C SER A 97 -7.95 17.35 0.92
N LYS A 98 -8.89 17.59 1.82
CA LYS A 98 -9.87 18.66 1.61
C LYS A 98 -9.23 20.05 1.71
N THR A 99 -8.18 20.19 2.50
CA THR A 99 -7.56 21.48 2.77
C THR A 99 -6.49 21.86 1.78
N LEU A 100 -5.54 20.95 1.53
CA LEU A 100 -4.35 21.24 0.73
C LEU A 100 -4.29 20.41 -0.55
N LYS A 101 -5.36 19.75 -0.92
CA LYS A 101 -5.49 18.98 -2.17
C LYS A 101 -4.36 17.99 -2.40
N GLY A 102 -3.88 17.39 -1.30
CA GLY A 102 -2.85 16.36 -1.38
C GLY A 102 -1.43 16.85 -1.14
N ILE A 103 -1.21 18.15 -1.01
CA ILE A 103 0.13 18.70 -0.75
C ILE A 103 0.64 18.24 0.62
N ASP A 104 -0.21 18.27 1.62
CA ASP A 104 0.12 17.81 2.96
C ASP A 104 0.46 16.31 2.96
N SER A 105 -0.27 15.52 2.21
CA SER A 105 -0.01 14.09 2.07
C SER A 105 1.35 13.85 1.41
N LEU A 106 1.62 14.58 0.34
CA LEU A 106 2.89 14.46 -0.39
C LEU A 106 4.08 14.86 0.47
N LEU A 107 3.97 15.97 1.19
CA LEU A 107 5.04 16.43 2.06
C LEU A 107 5.33 15.44 3.19
N SER A 108 4.28 14.84 3.77
CA SER A 108 4.47 13.81 4.80
C SER A 108 5.24 12.61 4.26
N LEU A 109 4.91 12.18 3.03
CA LEU A 109 5.62 11.06 2.39
C LEU A 109 7.07 11.42 2.12
N SER A 110 7.34 12.65 1.68
CA SER A 110 8.71 13.11 1.43
C SER A 110 9.55 13.07 2.70
N LEU A 111 8.99 13.49 3.83
CA LEU A 111 9.70 13.48 5.11
C LEU A 111 10.01 12.06 5.58
N ILE A 112 9.13 11.12 5.28
CA ILE A 112 9.31 9.74 5.68
C ILE A 112 10.43 9.07 4.89
N HIS A 113 10.60 9.45 3.63
CA HIS A 113 11.56 8.82 2.74
C HIS A 113 12.91 9.54 2.64
N ILE A 114 13.08 10.58 3.40
CA ILE A 114 14.37 11.24 3.54
C ILE A 114 15.22 10.51 4.56
#